data_072252ffc32eae942891a7b1a4e67352
#
_entry.id   072252ffc32eae942891a7b1a4e67352
#
_cell.length_a   1.000
_cell.length_b   1.000
_cell.length_c   1.000
_cell.angle_alpha   90.00
_cell.angle_beta   90.00
_cell.angle_gamma   90.00
#
_symmetry.space_group_name_H-M   'P 1'
#
loop_
_entity.id
_entity.type
_entity.pdbx_description
1 polymer ?
#
loop_
_entity_poly.entity_id
_entity_poly.type
_entity_poly.pdbx_seq_one_letter_code
_entity_poly.pdbx_strand_id
1 'polypeptide(L)'
;MAFTLQIGQEAPDFDLLATDGERYSLEDFADAKALVVFFTCNHCPFVKGSDEVTRQTALKYGPQGVAFIAINSNSSTSYPEDSYEKMIERIDEHKFPWTYLHDAKQEAALAYGALRTPHFYVFDADRKLIYTGRATDSPKDAEKITSYDLDNALDDYLTGREIAVPLTNPLGCNVKWEGKDKRWMPEEACDLVLH
;
A
#
# COMPACT_ATOMS: atom_id res chain seq x y z
N MET A 1 -1.28 12.98 18.29
CA MET A 1 -1.22 13.09 16.80
C MET A 1 -1.53 11.70 16.26
N ALA A 2 -2.34 11.56 15.23
CA ALA A 2 -2.64 10.23 14.69
C ALA A 2 -1.36 9.59 14.13
N PHE A 3 -1.15 8.29 14.37
CA PHE A 3 0.01 7.57 13.86
C PHE A 3 0.00 7.51 12.33
N THR A 4 -1.14 7.19 11.75
CA THR A 4 -1.31 7.06 10.29
C THR A 4 -1.68 8.39 9.64
N LEU A 5 -1.28 8.58 8.38
CA LEU A 5 -1.65 9.75 7.57
C LEU A 5 -3.16 9.97 7.55
N GLN A 6 -3.55 11.24 7.65
CA GLN A 6 -4.95 11.67 7.61
C GLN A 6 -5.31 12.23 6.21
N ILE A 7 -6.58 12.10 5.84
CA ILE A 7 -7.11 12.67 4.58
C ILE A 7 -6.72 14.15 4.47
N GLY A 8 -6.23 14.55 3.30
CA GLY A 8 -5.74 15.89 2.98
C GLY A 8 -4.28 16.17 3.31
N GLN A 9 -3.58 15.27 4.03
CA GLN A 9 -2.13 15.42 4.26
C GLN A 9 -1.33 15.08 3.01
N GLU A 10 -0.14 15.68 2.92
CA GLU A 10 0.79 15.44 1.80
C GLU A 10 1.45 14.07 1.92
N ALA A 11 1.72 13.45 0.77
CA ALA A 11 2.51 12.23 0.70
C ALA A 11 3.93 12.49 1.25
N PRO A 12 4.39 11.75 2.27
CA PRO A 12 5.80 11.78 2.66
C PRO A 12 6.68 11.30 1.51
N ASP A 13 7.78 11.99 1.28
CA ASP A 13 8.76 11.57 0.29
C ASP A 13 9.50 10.30 0.73
N PHE A 14 10.05 9.61 -0.23
CA PHE A 14 10.91 8.45 -0.03
C PHE A 14 12.01 8.44 -1.11
N ASP A 15 13.10 7.73 -0.84
CA ASP A 15 14.14 7.38 -1.80
C ASP A 15 14.51 5.93 -1.55
N LEU A 16 13.89 5.01 -2.29
CA LEU A 16 13.95 3.57 -2.02
C LEU A 16 14.45 2.78 -3.24
N LEU A 17 15.15 1.68 -2.97
CA LEU A 17 15.61 0.75 -3.97
C LEU A 17 14.46 -0.14 -4.45
N ALA A 18 14.24 -0.21 -5.75
CA ALA A 18 13.26 -1.09 -6.36
C ALA A 18 13.86 -2.43 -6.78
N THR A 19 12.97 -3.40 -7.06
CA THR A 19 13.36 -4.76 -7.50
C THR A 19 14.01 -4.81 -8.88
N ASP A 20 13.93 -3.73 -9.67
CA ASP A 20 14.65 -3.57 -10.95
C ASP A 20 16.09 -3.07 -10.77
N GLY A 21 16.51 -2.76 -9.54
CA GLY A 21 17.84 -2.25 -9.20
C GLY A 21 17.97 -0.73 -9.23
N GLU A 22 16.94 -0.01 -9.65
CA GLU A 22 16.90 1.44 -9.67
C GLU A 22 16.34 2.01 -8.35
N ARG A 23 16.58 3.29 -8.10
CA ARG A 23 16.00 4.00 -6.95
C ARG A 23 14.90 4.92 -7.41
N TYR A 24 13.84 4.99 -6.61
CA TYR A 24 12.68 5.84 -6.90
C TYR A 24 12.32 6.71 -5.71
N SER A 25 11.88 7.93 -6.02
CA SER A 25 11.31 8.92 -5.11
C SER A 25 9.90 9.32 -5.57
N LEU A 26 9.20 10.17 -4.83
CA LEU A 26 7.92 10.73 -5.27
C LEU A 26 8.03 11.51 -6.58
N GLU A 27 9.16 12.20 -6.82
CA GLU A 27 9.39 13.01 -8.02
C GLU A 27 9.32 12.17 -9.31
N ASP A 28 9.74 10.90 -9.26
CA ASP A 28 9.68 9.99 -10.42
C ASP A 28 8.25 9.71 -10.89
N PHE A 29 7.27 10.01 -10.06
CA PHE A 29 5.84 9.82 -10.33
C PHE A 29 5.08 11.15 -10.45
N ALA A 30 5.78 12.28 -10.59
CA ALA A 30 5.19 13.63 -10.58
C ALA A 30 4.07 13.82 -11.61
N ASP A 31 4.17 13.17 -12.77
CA ASP A 31 3.19 13.29 -13.86
C ASP A 31 1.93 12.43 -13.67
N ALA A 32 1.88 11.58 -12.66
CA ALA A 32 0.71 10.73 -12.40
C ALA A 32 -0.49 11.55 -11.92
N LYS A 33 -1.67 11.31 -12.49
CA LYS A 33 -2.95 11.93 -12.11
C LYS A 33 -3.40 11.54 -10.71
N ALA A 34 -3.06 10.32 -10.30
CA ALA A 34 -3.19 9.81 -8.95
C ALA A 34 -2.05 8.84 -8.66
N LEU A 35 -1.72 8.71 -7.39
CA LEU A 35 -0.68 7.81 -6.92
C LEU A 35 -1.25 6.87 -5.87
N VAL A 36 -1.15 5.57 -6.11
CA VAL A 36 -1.46 4.53 -5.13
C VAL A 36 -0.15 4.03 -4.53
N VAL A 37 0.08 4.33 -3.26
CA VAL A 37 1.16 3.75 -2.47
C VAL A 37 0.56 2.70 -1.55
N PHE A 38 1.10 1.50 -1.53
CA PHE A 38 0.62 0.48 -0.60
C PHE A 38 1.75 -0.30 0.04
N PHE A 39 1.64 -0.44 1.36
CA PHE A 39 2.55 -1.27 2.13
C PHE A 39 2.13 -2.71 2.00
N THR A 40 3.06 -3.55 1.58
CA THR A 40 2.83 -4.96 1.26
C THR A 40 3.98 -5.83 1.77
N CYS A 41 3.94 -7.13 1.50
CA CYS A 41 5.03 -8.04 1.84
C CYS A 41 4.91 -9.33 1.01
N ASN A 42 5.86 -10.25 1.17
CA ASN A 42 5.88 -11.47 0.37
C ASN A 42 5.12 -12.64 0.99
N HIS A 43 4.96 -12.66 2.32
CA HIS A 43 4.46 -13.85 3.02
C HIS A 43 3.04 -13.75 3.58
N CYS A 44 2.50 -12.55 3.78
CA CYS A 44 1.20 -12.35 4.43
C CYS A 44 0.04 -12.95 3.60
N PRO A 45 -0.82 -13.80 4.21
CA PRO A 45 -1.98 -14.37 3.50
C PRO A 45 -2.98 -13.32 3.01
N PHE A 46 -3.12 -12.19 3.70
CA PHE A 46 -3.97 -11.08 3.30
C PHE A 46 -3.43 -10.37 2.06
N VAL A 47 -2.10 -10.24 1.94
CA VAL A 47 -1.45 -9.72 0.74
C VAL A 47 -1.70 -10.65 -0.43
N LYS A 48 -1.35 -11.93 -0.28
CA LYS A 48 -1.53 -12.95 -1.33
C LYS A 48 -2.99 -13.05 -1.82
N GLY A 49 -3.94 -12.94 -0.90
CA GLY A 49 -5.35 -12.94 -1.24
C GLY A 49 -5.83 -11.65 -1.94
N SER A 50 -5.15 -10.52 -1.72
CA SER A 50 -5.46 -9.24 -2.37
C SER A 50 -4.73 -9.03 -3.70
N ASP A 51 -3.71 -9.82 -4.02
CA ASP A 51 -2.83 -9.60 -5.18
C ASP A 51 -3.59 -9.47 -6.50
N GLU A 52 -4.52 -10.39 -6.75
CA GLU A 52 -5.24 -10.39 -8.03
C GLU A 52 -6.20 -9.21 -8.15
N VAL A 53 -6.92 -8.87 -7.11
CA VAL A 53 -7.79 -7.68 -7.11
C VAL A 53 -6.97 -6.41 -7.30
N THR A 54 -5.84 -6.27 -6.58
CA THR A 54 -4.93 -5.13 -6.73
C THR A 54 -4.34 -5.07 -8.13
N ARG A 55 -3.98 -6.23 -8.71
CA ARG A 55 -3.51 -6.33 -10.11
C ARG A 55 -4.56 -5.81 -11.09
N GLN A 56 -5.81 -6.27 -10.98
CA GLN A 56 -6.90 -5.85 -11.85
C GLN A 56 -7.15 -4.34 -11.74
N THR A 57 -7.13 -3.81 -10.53
CA THR A 57 -7.24 -2.37 -10.29
C THR A 57 -6.09 -1.60 -10.95
N ALA A 58 -4.85 -2.07 -10.81
CA ALA A 58 -3.68 -1.44 -11.43
C ALA A 58 -3.72 -1.50 -12.97
N LEU A 59 -4.14 -2.62 -13.55
CA LEU A 59 -4.31 -2.75 -15.00
C LEU A 59 -5.44 -1.88 -15.55
N LYS A 60 -6.51 -1.68 -14.78
CA LYS A 60 -7.65 -0.83 -15.15
C LYS A 60 -7.27 0.66 -15.15
N TYR A 61 -6.57 1.12 -14.13
CA TYR A 61 -6.33 2.55 -13.92
C TYR A 61 -4.93 3.03 -14.34
N GLY A 62 -3.96 2.14 -14.48
CA GLY A 62 -2.62 2.50 -14.98
C GLY A 62 -2.68 3.24 -16.32
N PRO A 63 -3.40 2.75 -17.35
CA PRO A 63 -3.55 3.44 -18.62
C PRO A 63 -4.28 4.79 -18.52
N GLN A 64 -4.97 5.05 -17.43
CA GLN A 64 -5.67 6.31 -17.15
C GLN A 64 -4.80 7.34 -16.42
N GLY A 65 -3.54 7.00 -16.14
CA GLY A 65 -2.57 7.90 -15.51
C GLY A 65 -2.42 7.70 -14.00
N VAL A 66 -2.82 6.54 -13.47
CA VAL A 66 -2.59 6.19 -12.04
C VAL A 66 -1.31 5.38 -11.93
N ALA A 67 -0.37 5.85 -11.10
CA ALA A 67 0.82 5.09 -10.74
C ALA A 67 0.57 4.22 -9.51
N PHE A 68 1.13 3.00 -9.51
CA PHE A 68 1.02 2.06 -8.39
C PHE A 68 2.42 1.73 -7.86
N ILE A 69 2.63 1.94 -6.57
CA ILE A 69 3.89 1.72 -5.87
C ILE A 69 3.62 0.80 -4.68
N ALA A 70 4.25 -0.35 -4.70
CA ALA A 70 4.28 -1.29 -3.57
C ALA A 70 5.53 -1.06 -2.74
N ILE A 71 5.42 -1.03 -1.41
CA ILE A 71 6.55 -0.88 -0.50
C ILE A 71 6.57 -2.04 0.48
N ASN A 72 7.68 -2.77 0.55
CA ASN A 72 7.91 -3.78 1.57
C ASN A 72 8.82 -3.20 2.66
N SER A 73 8.25 -3.02 3.84
CA SER A 73 8.94 -2.52 5.03
C SER A 73 9.08 -3.58 6.12
N ASN A 74 8.71 -4.83 5.85
CA ASN A 74 8.85 -5.89 6.86
C ASN A 74 10.32 -6.20 7.13
N SER A 75 10.66 -6.42 8.41
CA SER A 75 11.98 -6.87 8.82
C SER A 75 12.33 -8.21 8.16
N SER A 76 13.35 -8.23 7.31
CA SER A 76 13.88 -9.46 6.71
C SER A 76 14.75 -10.26 7.69
N THR A 77 15.21 -9.66 8.79
CA THR A 77 15.92 -10.35 9.88
C THR A 77 15.00 -11.37 10.56
N SER A 78 13.76 -10.96 10.84
CA SER A 78 12.76 -11.83 11.49
C SER A 78 11.93 -12.65 10.50
N TYR A 79 11.84 -12.18 9.25
CA TYR A 79 11.04 -12.77 8.18
C TYR A 79 11.87 -12.81 6.88
N PRO A 80 12.75 -13.82 6.72
CA PRO A 80 13.62 -13.94 5.53
C PRO A 80 12.85 -13.97 4.20
N GLU A 81 11.57 -14.35 4.22
CA GLU A 81 10.67 -14.32 3.06
C GLU A 81 10.42 -12.90 2.53
N ASP A 82 10.70 -11.88 3.35
CA ASP A 82 10.55 -10.47 2.97
C ASP A 82 11.89 -9.80 2.61
N SER A 83 12.94 -10.59 2.38
CA SER A 83 14.21 -10.06 1.90
C SER A 83 14.11 -9.47 0.49
N TYR A 84 15.04 -8.59 0.15
CA TYR A 84 15.10 -7.95 -1.17
C TYR A 84 15.17 -8.98 -2.31
N GLU A 85 15.97 -10.04 -2.14
CA GLU A 85 16.09 -11.12 -3.11
C GLU A 85 14.73 -11.83 -3.33
N LYS A 86 13.98 -12.05 -2.25
CA LYS A 86 12.65 -12.65 -2.33
C LYS A 86 11.60 -11.72 -2.94
N MET A 87 11.77 -10.41 -2.83
CA MET A 87 10.97 -9.45 -3.57
C MET A 87 11.20 -9.54 -5.08
N ILE A 88 12.46 -9.68 -5.51
CA ILE A 88 12.83 -9.88 -6.93
C ILE A 88 12.20 -11.17 -7.46
N GLU A 89 12.38 -12.30 -6.74
CA GLU A 89 11.76 -13.58 -7.10
C GLU A 89 10.24 -13.43 -7.28
N ARG A 90 9.56 -12.74 -6.36
CA ARG A 90 8.12 -12.57 -6.38
C ARG A 90 7.64 -11.70 -7.56
N ILE A 91 8.32 -10.60 -7.87
CA ILE A 91 8.03 -9.79 -9.04
C ILE A 91 8.22 -10.58 -10.33
N ASP A 92 9.28 -11.38 -10.41
CA ASP A 92 9.58 -12.22 -11.58
C ASP A 92 8.56 -13.33 -11.78
N GLU A 93 8.10 -13.95 -10.70
CA GLU A 93 7.09 -15.01 -10.75
C GLU A 93 5.72 -14.46 -11.15
N HIS A 94 5.29 -13.38 -10.50
CA HIS A 94 3.90 -12.88 -10.64
C HIS A 94 3.74 -11.79 -11.70
N LYS A 95 4.82 -11.13 -12.15
CA LYS A 95 4.78 -10.04 -13.13
C LYS A 95 3.77 -8.94 -12.77
N PHE A 96 3.80 -8.51 -11.52
CA PHE A 96 2.91 -7.46 -11.03
C PHE A 96 3.12 -6.13 -11.77
N PRO A 97 2.05 -5.37 -12.09
CA PRO A 97 2.12 -4.13 -12.85
C PRO A 97 2.43 -2.90 -11.97
N TRP A 98 3.27 -3.02 -10.97
CA TRP A 98 3.66 -1.93 -10.08
C TRP A 98 5.16 -1.91 -9.81
N THR A 99 5.67 -0.73 -9.44
CA THR A 99 7.03 -0.58 -8.92
C THR A 99 7.09 -1.14 -7.50
N TYR A 100 8.01 -2.07 -7.22
CA TYR A 100 8.13 -2.72 -5.91
C TYR A 100 9.40 -2.27 -5.19
N LEU A 101 9.23 -1.50 -4.12
CA LEU A 101 10.28 -0.80 -3.38
C LEU A 101 10.59 -1.50 -2.06
N HIS A 102 11.87 -1.50 -1.68
CA HIS A 102 12.35 -2.05 -0.42
C HIS A 102 12.67 -0.94 0.58
N ASP A 103 11.89 -0.86 1.66
CA ASP A 103 12.08 0.06 2.78
C ASP A 103 12.79 -0.66 3.93
N ALA A 104 14.08 -0.99 3.72
CA ALA A 104 14.89 -1.76 4.67
C ALA A 104 15.04 -1.10 6.04
N LYS A 105 14.95 0.25 6.10
CA LYS A 105 15.06 1.02 7.35
C LYS A 105 13.72 1.31 8.01
N GLN A 106 12.63 0.96 7.34
CA GLN A 106 11.26 1.19 7.82
C GLN A 106 10.90 2.68 7.99
N GLU A 107 11.66 3.57 7.35
CA GLU A 107 11.46 5.02 7.41
C GLU A 107 10.19 5.43 6.67
N ALA A 108 9.89 4.81 5.51
CA ALA A 108 8.66 5.06 4.78
C ALA A 108 7.45 4.53 5.54
N ALA A 109 7.51 3.30 6.09
CA ALA A 109 6.42 2.77 6.90
C ALA A 109 6.10 3.66 8.10
N LEU A 110 7.12 4.21 8.74
CA LEU A 110 6.94 5.12 9.88
C LEU A 110 6.35 6.46 9.43
N ALA A 111 6.84 7.04 8.33
CA ALA A 111 6.38 8.34 7.81
C ALA A 111 4.92 8.31 7.34
N TYR A 112 4.49 7.23 6.71
CA TYR A 112 3.10 7.00 6.29
C TYR A 112 2.20 6.55 7.45
N GLY A 113 2.80 6.07 8.52
CA GLY A 113 2.06 5.44 9.61
C GLY A 113 1.37 4.15 9.18
N ALA A 114 2.12 3.28 8.47
CA ALA A 114 1.59 2.02 7.97
C ALA A 114 1.25 1.07 9.12
N LEU A 115 -0.01 0.61 9.16
CA LEU A 115 -0.52 -0.25 10.24
C LEU A 115 -0.37 -1.74 9.90
N ARG A 116 -0.67 -2.09 8.65
CA ARG A 116 -0.84 -3.48 8.21
C ARG A 116 -0.27 -3.70 6.82
N THR A 117 -0.17 -4.96 6.44
CA THR A 117 0.09 -5.39 5.07
C THR A 117 -1.06 -6.29 4.59
N PRO A 118 -1.82 -5.89 3.52
CA PRO A 118 -1.67 -4.63 2.78
C PRO A 118 -2.34 -3.42 3.48
N HIS A 119 -1.79 -2.23 3.26
CA HIS A 119 -2.39 -0.95 3.65
C HIS A 119 -2.22 0.04 2.49
N PHE A 120 -3.32 0.56 1.95
CA PHE A 120 -3.36 1.39 0.75
C PHE A 120 -3.53 2.87 1.11
N TYR A 121 -2.85 3.72 0.33
CA TYR A 121 -2.93 5.17 0.36
C TYR A 121 -3.09 5.67 -1.08
N VAL A 122 -4.12 6.45 -1.36
CA VAL A 122 -4.33 7.07 -2.67
C VAL A 122 -4.15 8.57 -2.53
N PHE A 123 -3.29 9.12 -3.35
CA PHE A 123 -3.02 10.55 -3.42
C PHE A 123 -3.51 11.12 -4.76
N ASP A 124 -4.04 12.33 -4.72
CA ASP A 124 -4.40 13.09 -5.92
C ASP A 124 -3.18 13.62 -6.70
N ALA A 125 -3.42 14.42 -7.73
CA ALA A 125 -2.37 15.02 -8.55
C ALA A 125 -1.46 15.99 -7.76
N ASP A 126 -1.97 16.59 -6.68
CA ASP A 126 -1.23 17.48 -5.78
C ASP A 126 -0.59 16.72 -4.61
N ARG A 127 -0.62 15.39 -4.65
CA ARG A 127 -0.09 14.50 -3.60
C ARG A 127 -0.75 14.68 -2.23
N LYS A 128 -2.02 15.06 -2.23
CA LYS A 128 -2.86 15.06 -1.03
C LYS A 128 -3.56 13.71 -0.90
N LEU A 129 -3.56 13.14 0.32
CA LEU A 129 -4.23 11.88 0.61
C LEU A 129 -5.75 12.03 0.44
N ILE A 130 -6.34 11.22 -0.43
CA ILE A 130 -7.78 11.22 -0.74
C ILE A 130 -8.47 9.92 -0.34
N TYR A 131 -7.72 8.83 -0.18
CA TYR A 131 -8.22 7.55 0.34
C TYR A 131 -7.13 6.82 1.11
N THR A 132 -7.51 6.17 2.21
CA THR A 132 -6.64 5.20 2.89
C THR A 132 -7.44 4.03 3.46
N GLY A 133 -6.82 2.84 3.44
CA GLY A 133 -7.42 1.64 4.01
C GLY A 133 -7.11 0.35 3.26
N ARG A 134 -8.14 -0.37 2.87
CA ARG A 134 -8.09 -1.70 2.25
C ARG A 134 -8.43 -1.68 0.76
N ALA A 135 -8.05 -2.73 0.02
CA ALA A 135 -8.50 -2.90 -1.37
C ALA A 135 -9.94 -3.42 -1.44
N THR A 136 -10.26 -4.41 -0.60
CA THR A 136 -11.60 -5.02 -0.51
C THR A 136 -11.94 -5.36 0.94
N ASP A 137 -13.22 -5.62 1.20
CA ASP A 137 -13.73 -6.04 2.50
C ASP A 137 -13.47 -7.54 2.83
N SER A 138 -13.04 -8.33 1.85
CA SER A 138 -12.73 -9.77 2.03
C SER A 138 -11.47 -10.18 1.26
N PRO A 139 -10.26 -9.77 1.71
CA PRO A 139 -9.02 -10.01 0.97
C PRO A 139 -8.61 -11.49 0.88
N LYS A 140 -9.10 -12.37 1.76
CA LYS A 140 -8.75 -13.80 1.75
C LYS A 140 -9.76 -14.70 1.06
N ASP A 141 -10.92 -14.19 0.73
CA ASP A 141 -12.02 -14.97 0.16
C ASP A 141 -12.74 -14.11 -0.89
N ALA A 142 -12.35 -14.33 -2.14
CA ALA A 142 -12.86 -13.54 -3.27
C ALA A 142 -14.38 -13.69 -3.48
N GLU A 143 -14.95 -14.84 -3.09
CA GLU A 143 -16.40 -15.08 -3.20
C GLU A 143 -17.22 -14.28 -2.19
N LYS A 144 -16.57 -13.79 -1.14
CA LYS A 144 -17.21 -12.98 -0.09
C LYS A 144 -16.96 -11.47 -0.23
N ILE A 145 -16.29 -11.05 -1.29
CA ILE A 145 -16.09 -9.61 -1.53
C ILE A 145 -17.46 -8.97 -1.83
N THR A 146 -17.82 -7.99 -1.04
CA THR A 146 -19.01 -7.16 -1.24
C THR A 146 -18.68 -5.70 -1.56
N SER A 147 -17.44 -5.27 -1.30
CA SER A 147 -16.95 -3.94 -1.62
C SER A 147 -15.52 -3.96 -2.15
N TYR A 148 -15.29 -3.25 -3.25
CA TYR A 148 -14.00 -3.00 -3.87
C TYR A 148 -13.57 -1.58 -3.55
N ASP A 149 -13.16 -1.33 -2.30
CA ASP A 149 -13.01 0.01 -1.73
C ASP A 149 -11.96 0.86 -2.47
N LEU A 150 -10.81 0.25 -2.84
CA LEU A 150 -9.76 0.94 -3.61
C LEU A 150 -10.24 1.29 -5.04
N ASP A 151 -10.87 0.34 -5.73
CA ASP A 151 -11.40 0.56 -7.08
C ASP A 151 -12.46 1.67 -7.09
N ASN A 152 -13.40 1.63 -6.12
CA ASN A 152 -14.43 2.65 -5.97
C ASN A 152 -13.84 4.04 -5.72
N ALA A 153 -12.83 4.16 -4.84
CA ALA A 153 -12.19 5.44 -4.56
C ALA A 153 -11.49 6.03 -5.81
N LEU A 154 -10.81 5.19 -6.59
CA LEU A 154 -10.16 5.62 -7.83
C LEU A 154 -11.20 5.98 -8.92
N ASP A 155 -12.30 5.24 -9.03
CA ASP A 155 -13.38 5.54 -9.97
C ASP A 155 -14.04 6.87 -9.64
N ASP A 156 -14.37 7.11 -8.37
CA ASP A 156 -14.94 8.38 -7.91
C ASP A 156 -14.00 9.55 -8.25
N TYR A 157 -12.72 9.43 -7.88
CA TYR A 157 -11.75 10.50 -8.11
C TYR A 157 -11.56 10.82 -9.61
N LEU A 158 -11.31 9.78 -10.44
CA LEU A 158 -11.02 9.97 -11.87
C LEU A 158 -12.23 10.44 -12.67
N THR A 159 -13.44 10.18 -12.18
CA THR A 159 -14.67 10.68 -12.80
C THR A 159 -15.16 12.03 -12.24
N GLY A 160 -14.37 12.63 -11.32
CA GLY A 160 -14.66 13.94 -10.73
C GLY A 160 -15.77 13.92 -9.68
N ARG A 161 -16.07 12.74 -9.13
CA ARG A 161 -17.01 12.60 -8.00
C ARG A 161 -16.29 12.74 -6.66
N GLU A 162 -17.02 13.12 -5.65
CA GLU A 162 -16.56 13.00 -4.26
C GLU A 162 -16.41 11.51 -3.90
N ILE A 163 -15.28 11.16 -3.25
CA ILE A 163 -15.05 9.78 -2.80
C ILE A 163 -16.04 9.45 -1.70
N ALA A 164 -16.95 8.52 -1.98
CA ALA A 164 -18.04 8.17 -1.08
C ALA A 164 -17.54 7.58 0.25
N VAL A 165 -16.45 6.81 0.23
CA VAL A 165 -15.84 6.20 1.42
C VAL A 165 -14.32 6.44 1.36
N PRO A 166 -13.84 7.59 1.89
CA PRO A 166 -12.42 7.96 1.81
C PRO A 166 -11.55 7.21 2.84
N LEU A 167 -12.14 6.53 3.80
CA LEU A 167 -11.43 5.90 4.91
C LEU A 167 -12.03 4.53 5.23
N THR A 168 -11.20 3.49 5.23
CA THR A 168 -11.55 2.14 5.71
C THR A 168 -10.43 1.59 6.58
N ASN A 169 -10.72 0.61 7.44
CA ASN A 169 -9.68 -0.09 8.18
C ASN A 169 -8.89 -1.03 7.26
N PRO A 170 -7.55 -0.95 7.23
CA PRO A 170 -6.76 -1.90 6.47
C PRO A 170 -6.90 -3.31 7.06
N LEU A 171 -7.10 -4.30 6.20
CA LEU A 171 -7.25 -5.70 6.58
C LEU A 171 -5.96 -6.46 6.27
N GLY A 172 -5.22 -6.85 7.29
CA GLY A 172 -3.93 -7.48 7.08
C GLY A 172 -3.21 -7.87 8.37
N CYS A 173 -2.02 -8.43 8.20
CA CYS A 173 -1.09 -8.63 9.31
C CYS A 173 -0.43 -7.30 9.68
N ASN A 174 -0.05 -7.13 10.94
CA ASN A 174 0.75 -5.96 11.34
C ASN A 174 2.05 -5.90 10.54
N VAL A 175 2.52 -4.70 10.22
CA VAL A 175 3.89 -4.47 9.73
C VAL A 175 4.88 -5.13 10.70
N LYS A 176 5.91 -5.80 10.17
CA LYS A 176 6.92 -6.51 10.97
C LYS A 176 8.09 -5.58 11.24
N TRP A 177 8.04 -4.89 12.37
CA TRP A 177 9.07 -3.95 12.80
C TRP A 177 10.33 -4.65 13.27
N GLU A 178 11.49 -4.11 12.90
CA GLU A 178 12.78 -4.66 13.29
C GLU A 178 12.93 -4.67 14.83
N GLY A 179 13.37 -5.81 15.37
CA GLY A 179 13.57 -5.97 16.81
C GLY A 179 12.28 -5.99 17.65
N LYS A 180 11.08 -6.08 17.02
CA LYS A 180 9.79 -6.12 17.71
C LYS A 180 9.11 -7.47 17.56
N ASP A 181 8.20 -7.78 18.50
CA ASP A 181 7.33 -8.95 18.40
C ASP A 181 6.37 -8.82 17.19
N LYS A 182 5.96 -9.95 16.63
CA LYS A 182 5.08 -10.00 15.45
C LYS A 182 3.72 -9.34 15.63
N ARG A 183 3.28 -9.11 16.85
CA ARG A 183 2.01 -8.43 17.19
C ARG A 183 2.20 -6.99 17.60
N TRP A 184 3.46 -6.56 17.72
CA TRP A 184 3.75 -5.20 18.15
C TRP A 184 3.15 -4.18 17.16
N MET A 185 2.62 -3.11 17.71
CA MET A 185 2.20 -1.90 16.99
C MET A 185 2.62 -0.69 17.83
N PRO A 186 2.89 0.47 17.21
CA PRO A 186 3.05 1.71 17.95
C PRO A 186 1.87 2.00 18.86
N GLU A 187 2.10 2.61 20.01
CA GLU A 187 1.04 2.89 21.00
C GLU A 187 -0.06 3.80 20.45
N GLU A 188 0.30 4.70 19.53
CA GLU A 188 -0.62 5.61 18.86
C GLU A 188 -1.37 4.95 17.69
N ALA A 189 -1.00 3.74 17.33
CA ALA A 189 -1.64 3.01 16.24
C ALA A 189 -3.00 2.48 16.70
N CYS A 190 -4.04 2.81 15.94
CA CYS A 190 -5.40 2.32 16.16
C CYS A 190 -6.08 2.08 14.81
N ASP A 191 -7.20 1.38 14.82
CA ASP A 191 -8.02 1.27 13.63
C ASP A 191 -8.52 2.67 13.20
N LEU A 192 -8.58 2.91 11.89
CA LEU A 192 -8.89 4.22 11.33
C LEU A 192 -10.38 4.56 11.50
N VAL A 193 -11.22 3.53 11.49
CA VAL A 193 -12.67 3.63 11.68
C VAL A 193 -13.04 2.89 12.96
N LEU A 194 -13.69 3.59 13.88
CA LEU A 194 -14.24 2.96 15.08
C LEU A 194 -15.48 2.15 14.69
N HIS A 195 -15.55 0.93 15.18
CA HIS A 195 -16.69 0.02 14.96
C HIS A 195 -17.80 0.26 15.98
#